data_a0eadc8e4aa4fd189ff9fb8447d1f0d0
#
_entry.id   a0eadc8e4aa4fd189ff9fb8447d1f0d0
#
_cell.length_a   1.000
_cell.length_b   1.000
_cell.length_c   1.000
_cell.angle_alpha   90.00
_cell.angle_beta   90.00
_cell.angle_gamma   90.00
#
_symmetry.space_group_name_H-M   'P 1'
#
loop_
_entity.id
_entity.type
_entity.pdbx_description
1 polymer ?
#
loop_
_entity_poly.entity_id
_entity_poly.type
_entity_poly.pdbx_seq_one_letter_code
_entity_poly.pdbx_strand_id
1 'polypeptide(L)'
;IHTVSGVGFTGNLDITFEKIFAKSLTNGFQVRVFPQSMNVDVALKRKLPRIGGCFECALDGCFGSHDAAMNEPYIDSLGGDGVLYYDDEKVIDFCKKANRAGLQIEMHAIGDKAFDQACRALKAALDDYPRKDHRHGIIHDCLPTEEGIKICRDYNIQMPVQSAFINWKQEPDEYLKS
;
A
#
# COMPACT_ATOMS: atom_id res chain seq x y z
N ILE A 1 11.93 -11.58 1.96
CA ILE A 1 10.97 -11.13 2.99
C ILE A 1 10.92 -9.62 2.97
N HIS A 2 9.73 -9.09 2.83
CA HIS A 2 9.48 -7.66 2.96
C HIS A 2 9.23 -7.37 4.44
N THR A 3 9.96 -6.42 4.98
CA THR A 3 9.65 -5.85 6.28
C THR A 3 9.14 -4.44 6.06
N VAL A 4 7.92 -4.21 6.46
CA VAL A 4 7.32 -2.89 6.44
C VAL A 4 7.51 -2.28 7.82
N SER A 5 8.26 -1.19 7.90
CA SER A 5 8.53 -0.51 9.16
C SER A 5 7.38 0.39 9.56
N GLY A 6 6.85 0.20 10.73
CA GLY A 6 5.97 1.18 11.35
C GLY A 6 6.71 2.50 11.59
N VAL A 7 6.13 3.58 11.12
CA VAL A 7 6.64 4.92 11.39
C VAL A 7 5.73 5.54 12.41
N GLY A 8 5.98 5.41 13.65
CA GLY A 8 4.97 6.09 14.36
C GLY A 8 5.31 6.52 15.77
N PHE A 9 5.71 5.62 16.54
CA PHE A 9 5.76 5.88 17.97
C PHE A 9 7.09 6.49 18.46
N THR A 10 8.15 6.37 17.68
CA THR A 10 9.51 6.68 18.13
C THR A 10 10.27 7.66 17.24
N GLY A 11 9.57 8.46 16.47
CA GLY A 11 10.23 9.48 15.63
C GLY A 11 11.24 8.89 14.64
N ASN A 12 10.93 7.74 14.05
CA ASN A 12 11.79 7.04 13.09
C ASN A 12 12.97 6.23 13.69
N LEU A 13 13.01 5.99 14.98
CA LEU A 13 14.03 5.11 15.58
C LEU A 13 13.85 3.66 15.11
N ASP A 14 12.62 3.20 14.95
CA ASP A 14 12.25 1.91 14.40
C ASP A 14 12.92 1.65 13.04
N ILE A 15 12.82 2.58 12.09
CA ILE A 15 13.48 2.48 10.78
C ILE A 15 14.99 2.30 10.93
N THR A 16 15.58 3.00 11.87
CA THR A 16 17.03 2.91 12.14
C THR A 16 17.39 1.52 12.66
N PHE A 17 16.63 1.00 13.61
CA PHE A 17 16.84 -0.35 14.15
C PHE A 17 16.66 -1.42 13.09
N GLU A 18 15.64 -1.35 12.25
CA GLU A 18 15.41 -2.32 11.19
C GLU A 18 16.51 -2.30 10.12
N LYS A 19 17.04 -1.11 9.79
CA LYS A 19 18.22 -1.03 8.91
C LYS A 19 19.46 -1.71 9.50
N ILE A 20 19.69 -1.52 10.80
CA ILE A 20 20.79 -2.18 11.51
C ILE A 20 20.55 -3.68 11.53
N PHE A 21 19.35 -4.11 11.88
CA PHE A 21 18.97 -5.52 11.90
C PHE A 21 19.14 -6.17 10.53
N ALA A 22 18.61 -5.54 9.46
CA ALA A 22 18.75 -6.05 8.10
C ALA A 22 20.22 -6.26 7.67
N LYS A 23 21.12 -5.39 8.15
CA LYS A 23 22.56 -5.50 7.88
C LYS A 23 23.27 -6.57 8.72
N SER A 24 22.71 -6.91 9.89
CA SER A 24 23.30 -7.89 10.81
C SER A 24 23.00 -9.34 10.39
N LEU A 25 22.09 -9.57 9.47
CA LEU A 25 21.73 -10.92 9.02
C LEU A 25 22.80 -11.51 8.13
N THR A 26 23.38 -12.64 8.57
CA THR A 26 24.48 -13.34 7.88
C THR A 26 24.08 -14.69 7.28
N ASN A 27 22.82 -15.11 7.47
CA ASN A 27 22.30 -16.42 7.08
C ASN A 27 21.64 -16.45 5.69
N GLY A 28 21.90 -15.46 4.85
CA GLY A 28 21.27 -15.31 3.53
C GLY A 28 19.84 -14.76 3.55
N PHE A 29 19.29 -14.48 4.71
CA PHE A 29 17.97 -13.88 4.85
C PHE A 29 18.00 -12.42 4.38
N GLN A 30 17.04 -12.03 3.56
CA GLN A 30 16.95 -10.67 3.03
C GLN A 30 15.76 -9.92 3.61
N VAL A 31 16.02 -8.76 4.17
CA VAL A 31 14.98 -7.84 4.67
C VAL A 31 14.96 -6.60 3.77
N ARG A 32 13.76 -6.18 3.39
CA ARG A 32 13.51 -4.96 2.64
C ARG A 32 12.67 -4.02 3.51
N VAL A 33 13.22 -2.85 3.81
CA VAL A 33 12.60 -1.89 4.73
C VAL A 33 11.83 -0.84 3.91
N PHE A 34 10.57 -0.64 4.28
CA PHE A 34 9.70 0.43 3.79
C PHE A 34 9.34 1.35 4.96
N PRO A 35 9.71 2.63 4.94
CA PRO A 35 9.15 3.57 5.90
C PRO A 35 7.68 3.82 5.56
N GLN A 36 6.80 3.54 6.51
CA GLN A 36 5.35 3.68 6.33
C GLN A 36 4.94 5.15 6.51
N SER A 37 5.33 5.97 5.55
CA SER A 37 5.09 7.40 5.56
C SER A 37 4.84 7.92 4.16
N MET A 38 4.00 8.94 4.03
CA MET A 38 3.88 9.73 2.80
C MET A 38 4.93 10.84 2.70
N ASN A 39 5.74 11.04 3.72
CA ASN A 39 6.83 12.01 3.68
C ASN A 39 8.08 11.45 2.99
N VAL A 40 8.22 11.76 1.71
CA VAL A 40 9.33 11.31 0.84
C VAL A 40 10.70 11.65 1.44
N ASP A 41 10.83 12.79 2.13
CA ASP A 41 12.10 13.20 2.73
C ASP A 41 12.59 12.24 3.83
N VAL A 42 11.67 11.52 4.48
CA VAL A 42 12.03 10.47 5.46
C VAL A 42 12.83 9.35 4.78
N ALA A 43 12.37 8.87 3.65
CA ALA A 43 13.07 7.83 2.89
C ALA A 43 14.42 8.34 2.34
N LEU A 44 14.43 9.55 1.77
CA LEU A 44 15.64 10.13 1.17
C LEU A 44 16.73 10.41 2.20
N LYS A 45 16.41 11.04 3.33
CA LYS A 45 17.36 11.29 4.44
C LYS A 45 17.98 9.99 4.97
N ARG A 46 17.24 8.90 4.93
CA ARG A 46 17.69 7.59 5.39
C ARG A 46 18.34 6.74 4.29
N LYS A 47 18.40 7.26 3.07
CA LYS A 47 18.93 6.54 1.89
C LYS A 47 18.23 5.18 1.70
N LEU A 48 16.90 5.16 1.90
CA LEU A 48 16.07 4.01 1.60
C LEU A 48 15.56 4.12 0.16
N PRO A 49 15.56 3.02 -0.60
CA PRO A 49 15.06 3.02 -1.98
C PRO A 49 13.54 2.81 -2.06
N ARG A 50 12.83 2.80 -0.90
CA ARG A 50 11.42 2.42 -0.79
C ARG A 50 10.69 3.31 0.18
N ILE A 51 9.38 3.42 -0.02
CA ILE A 51 8.46 4.16 0.85
C ILE A 51 7.07 3.55 0.74
N GLY A 52 6.29 3.60 1.81
CA GLY A 52 4.91 3.14 1.78
C GLY A 52 4.65 1.95 2.69
N GLY A 53 3.58 1.25 2.41
CA GLY A 53 3.09 0.13 3.21
C GLY A 53 1.71 0.43 3.79
N CYS A 54 1.51 0.13 5.07
CA CYS A 54 0.29 0.43 5.82
C CYS A 54 0.40 1.77 6.59
N PHE A 55 -0.39 1.98 7.61
CA PHE A 55 -0.44 3.20 8.44
C PHE A 55 -0.60 4.48 7.61
N GLU A 56 0.39 5.37 7.57
CA GLU A 56 0.28 6.61 6.79
C GLU A 56 0.09 6.39 5.28
N CYS A 57 0.37 5.20 4.77
CA CYS A 57 0.16 4.83 3.37
C CYS A 57 -1.00 3.85 3.19
N ALA A 58 -1.82 3.64 4.21
CA ALA A 58 -3.10 2.98 4.05
C ALA A 58 -4.10 3.95 3.42
N LEU A 59 -4.73 3.53 2.34
CA LEU A 59 -5.76 4.34 1.67
C LEU A 59 -7.13 4.12 2.28
N ASP A 60 -7.34 2.96 2.92
CA ASP A 60 -8.56 2.58 3.63
C ASP A 60 -8.25 1.67 4.82
N GLY A 61 -9.28 1.13 5.44
CA GLY A 61 -9.16 0.18 6.55
C GLY A 61 -9.35 -1.28 6.16
N CYS A 62 -10.23 -2.00 6.84
CA CYS A 62 -10.50 -3.42 6.58
C CYS A 62 -12.00 -3.75 6.65
N PHE A 63 -12.38 -4.95 6.18
CA PHE A 63 -13.78 -5.39 6.19
C PHE A 63 -14.34 -5.52 7.62
N GLY A 64 -13.55 -6.08 8.55
CA GLY A 64 -14.02 -6.33 9.90
C GLY A 64 -14.41 -5.08 10.70
N SER A 65 -13.87 -3.93 10.34
CA SER A 65 -14.24 -2.62 10.92
C SER A 65 -15.21 -1.82 10.05
N HIS A 66 -15.61 -2.33 8.89
CA HIS A 66 -16.44 -1.65 7.89
C HIS A 66 -15.85 -0.31 7.42
N ASP A 67 -14.53 -0.20 7.41
CA ASP A 67 -13.83 0.98 6.91
C ASP A 67 -12.95 0.72 5.66
N ALA A 68 -12.97 -0.51 5.11
CA ALA A 68 -12.52 -0.74 3.75
C ALA A 68 -13.41 0.07 2.79
N ALA A 69 -12.82 0.88 1.93
CA ALA A 69 -13.57 1.80 1.08
C ALA A 69 -14.12 1.09 -0.16
N MET A 70 -15.43 1.04 -0.27
CA MET A 70 -16.18 0.31 -1.28
C MET A 70 -16.82 1.24 -2.30
N ASN A 71 -16.95 0.80 -3.56
CA ASN A 71 -17.71 1.50 -4.59
C ASN A 71 -19.24 1.40 -4.36
N GLU A 72 -19.68 0.27 -3.79
CA GLU A 72 -21.06 0.04 -3.38
C GLU A 72 -21.15 -0.11 -1.86
N PRO A 73 -22.28 0.24 -1.23
CA PRO A 73 -22.45 0.08 0.21
C PRO A 73 -22.32 -1.39 0.65
N TYR A 74 -21.82 -1.60 1.88
CA TYR A 74 -21.83 -2.93 2.51
C TYR A 74 -23.26 -3.51 2.56
N ILE A 75 -23.37 -4.82 2.31
CA ILE A 75 -24.67 -5.52 2.22
C ILE A 75 -25.35 -5.62 3.59
N ASP A 76 -24.59 -5.55 4.66
CA ASP A 76 -25.15 -5.64 6.00
C ASP A 76 -25.93 -4.37 6.39
N SER A 77 -26.79 -4.51 7.42
CA SER A 77 -27.68 -3.46 7.88
C SER A 77 -26.99 -2.24 8.52
N LEU A 78 -25.65 -2.28 8.67
CA LEU A 78 -24.91 -1.19 9.29
C LEU A 78 -24.67 -0.03 8.33
N GLY A 79 -24.79 -0.30 7.02
CA GLY A 79 -24.75 0.72 5.98
C GLY A 79 -23.38 1.39 5.81
N GLY A 80 -23.25 2.15 4.76
CA GLY A 80 -22.02 2.87 4.43
C GLY A 80 -21.17 2.13 3.41
N ASP A 81 -20.19 2.85 2.87
CA ASP A 81 -19.27 2.39 1.82
C ASP A 81 -17.79 2.46 2.28
N GLY A 82 -17.57 2.44 3.59
CA GLY A 82 -16.24 2.57 4.17
C GLY A 82 -15.67 3.99 4.07
N VAL A 83 -14.37 4.11 4.18
CA VAL A 83 -13.70 5.43 4.25
C VAL A 83 -12.40 5.41 3.45
N LEU A 84 -12.28 6.32 2.47
CA LEU A 84 -10.97 6.70 1.95
C LEU A 84 -10.31 7.66 2.93
N TYR A 85 -9.11 7.34 3.40
CA TYR A 85 -8.37 8.18 4.36
C TYR A 85 -7.80 9.44 3.74
N TYR A 86 -7.67 9.48 2.42
CA TYR A 86 -7.11 10.59 1.67
C TYR A 86 -7.92 10.86 0.39
N ASP A 87 -7.91 12.11 -0.04
CA ASP A 87 -8.38 12.49 -1.37
C ASP A 87 -7.38 12.05 -2.47
N ASP A 88 -7.88 11.99 -3.71
CA ASP A 88 -7.09 11.57 -4.87
C ASP A 88 -5.89 12.49 -5.11
N GLU A 89 -6.05 13.80 -4.91
CA GLU A 89 -5.00 14.80 -5.16
C GLU A 89 -3.79 14.52 -4.26
N LYS A 90 -4.01 14.31 -2.97
CA LYS A 90 -2.94 14.02 -2.01
C LYS A 90 -2.19 12.72 -2.34
N VAL A 91 -2.91 11.66 -2.72
CA VAL A 91 -2.30 10.37 -3.07
C VAL A 91 -1.51 10.49 -4.37
N ILE A 92 -2.06 11.17 -5.37
CA ILE A 92 -1.38 11.42 -6.65
C ILE A 92 -0.09 12.23 -6.44
N ASP A 93 -0.14 13.29 -5.64
CA ASP A 93 1.03 14.13 -5.35
C ASP A 93 2.12 13.34 -4.63
N PHE A 94 1.75 12.53 -3.64
CA PHE A 94 2.69 11.63 -2.98
C PHE A 94 3.34 10.67 -3.99
N CYS A 95 2.54 9.99 -4.81
CA CYS A 95 3.04 9.03 -5.80
C CYS A 95 3.96 9.68 -6.82
N LYS A 96 3.61 10.86 -7.35
CA LYS A 96 4.47 11.61 -8.28
C LYS A 96 5.79 11.99 -7.64
N LYS A 97 5.76 12.54 -6.43
CA LYS A 97 6.97 12.95 -5.69
C LYS A 97 7.88 11.75 -5.41
N ALA A 98 7.34 10.65 -4.92
CA ALA A 98 8.09 9.44 -4.61
C ALA A 98 8.66 8.77 -5.87
N ASN A 99 7.87 8.68 -6.94
CA ASN A 99 8.30 8.11 -8.20
C ASN A 99 9.44 8.92 -8.85
N ARG A 100 9.34 10.26 -8.90
CA ARG A 100 10.41 11.14 -9.38
C ARG A 100 11.68 11.04 -8.54
N ALA A 101 11.55 10.79 -7.23
CA ALA A 101 12.68 10.56 -6.33
C ALA A 101 13.32 9.16 -6.47
N GLY A 102 12.82 8.33 -7.38
CA GLY A 102 13.37 7.00 -7.63
C GLY A 102 12.94 5.94 -6.62
N LEU A 103 11.99 6.22 -5.73
CA LEU A 103 11.54 5.28 -4.70
C LEU A 103 10.57 4.24 -5.28
N GLN A 104 10.63 3.02 -4.76
CA GLN A 104 9.54 2.05 -4.86
C GLN A 104 8.42 2.47 -3.91
N ILE A 105 7.19 2.41 -4.35
CA ILE A 105 6.00 2.77 -3.56
C ILE A 105 5.17 1.52 -3.32
N GLU A 106 4.69 1.34 -2.09
CA GLU A 106 3.64 0.39 -1.76
C GLU A 106 2.57 1.07 -0.93
N MET A 107 1.30 0.77 -1.22
CA MET A 107 0.15 1.34 -0.49
C MET A 107 -0.84 0.24 -0.17
N HIS A 108 -1.36 0.26 1.06
CA HIS A 108 -2.43 -0.64 1.47
C HIS A 108 -3.76 -0.20 0.83
N ALA A 109 -4.48 -1.15 0.24
CA ALA A 109 -5.84 -0.97 -0.24
C ALA A 109 -6.60 -2.31 -0.16
N ILE A 110 -7.70 -2.35 0.57
CA ILE A 110 -8.54 -3.54 0.77
C ILE A 110 -9.83 -3.45 -0.05
N GLY A 111 -10.57 -2.34 0.06
CA GLY A 111 -11.79 -2.10 -0.71
C GLY A 111 -11.49 -1.77 -2.17
N ASP A 112 -12.45 -2.04 -3.04
CA ASP A 112 -12.35 -1.79 -4.49
C ASP A 112 -12.18 -0.31 -4.82
N LYS A 113 -12.82 0.60 -4.08
CA LYS A 113 -12.67 2.05 -4.21
C LYS A 113 -11.25 2.53 -3.87
N ALA A 114 -10.64 1.98 -2.81
CA ALA A 114 -9.26 2.26 -2.43
C ALA A 114 -8.26 1.67 -3.43
N PHE A 115 -8.53 0.47 -3.92
CA PHE A 115 -7.73 -0.15 -4.97
C PHE A 115 -7.71 0.71 -6.24
N ASP A 116 -8.87 1.19 -6.68
CA ASP A 116 -8.99 2.09 -7.82
C ASP A 116 -8.23 3.41 -7.60
N GLN A 117 -8.31 3.98 -6.39
CA GLN A 117 -7.55 5.18 -6.03
C GLN A 117 -6.03 4.94 -6.14
N ALA A 118 -5.53 3.83 -5.61
CA ALA A 118 -4.12 3.45 -5.72
C ALA A 118 -3.69 3.29 -7.19
N CYS A 119 -4.50 2.59 -7.99
CA CYS A 119 -4.25 2.39 -9.41
C CYS A 119 -4.15 3.71 -10.17
N ARG A 120 -5.11 4.62 -9.96
CA ARG A 120 -5.10 5.96 -10.59
C ARG A 120 -3.88 6.77 -10.18
N ALA A 121 -3.51 6.74 -8.91
CA ALA A 121 -2.38 7.51 -8.40
C ALA A 121 -1.04 7.00 -8.95
N LEU A 122 -0.82 5.69 -8.96
CA LEU A 122 0.41 5.10 -9.51
C LEU A 122 0.49 5.29 -11.03
N LYS A 123 -0.64 5.12 -11.73
CA LYS A 123 -0.72 5.43 -13.16
C LYS A 123 -0.33 6.88 -13.44
N ALA A 124 -0.92 7.84 -12.72
CA ALA A 124 -0.61 9.27 -12.88
C ALA A 124 0.87 9.59 -12.61
N ALA A 125 1.49 8.90 -11.65
CA ALA A 125 2.90 9.06 -11.35
C ALA A 125 3.81 8.51 -12.46
N LEU A 126 3.44 7.37 -13.06
CA LEU A 126 4.20 6.75 -14.14
C LEU A 126 3.99 7.45 -15.49
N ASP A 127 2.82 8.02 -15.74
CA ASP A 127 2.57 8.89 -16.90
C ASP A 127 3.40 10.20 -16.80
N ASP A 128 3.50 10.76 -15.58
CA ASP A 128 4.26 11.97 -15.31
C ASP A 128 5.79 11.75 -15.43
N TYR A 129 6.29 10.64 -14.93
CA TYR A 129 7.70 10.26 -14.99
C TYR A 129 7.86 8.76 -15.19
N PRO A 130 7.97 8.28 -16.44
CA PRO A 130 8.06 6.86 -16.76
C PRO A 130 9.30 6.17 -16.18
N ARG A 131 9.12 5.05 -15.50
CA ARG A 131 10.20 4.20 -14.98
C ARG A 131 9.91 2.73 -15.31
N LYS A 132 10.88 2.02 -15.87
CA LYS A 132 10.71 0.60 -16.26
C LYS A 132 10.80 -0.35 -15.05
N ASP A 133 11.71 -0.12 -14.11
CA ASP A 133 11.95 -0.98 -12.92
C ASP A 133 11.55 -0.21 -11.64
N HIS A 134 10.31 0.26 -11.60
CA HIS A 134 9.78 1.03 -10.47
C HIS A 134 9.37 0.12 -9.29
N ARG A 135 8.86 -1.08 -9.58
CA ARG A 135 8.41 -2.09 -8.60
C ARG A 135 7.32 -1.58 -7.65
N HIS A 136 6.52 -0.62 -8.08
CA HIS A 136 5.39 -0.16 -7.28
C HIS A 136 4.39 -1.28 -7.08
N GLY A 137 3.73 -1.28 -5.93
CA GLY A 137 2.73 -2.28 -5.58
C GLY A 137 1.56 -1.70 -4.79
N ILE A 138 0.47 -2.46 -4.81
CA ILE A 138 -0.71 -2.24 -3.99
C ILE A 138 -0.84 -3.48 -3.10
N ILE A 139 -0.98 -3.29 -1.79
CA ILE A 139 -0.95 -4.37 -0.81
C ILE A 139 -2.38 -4.78 -0.49
N HIS A 140 -2.60 -6.07 -0.38
CA HIS A 140 -3.84 -6.79 -0.08
C HIS A 140 -4.67 -7.10 -1.32
N ASP A 141 -5.11 -6.11 -2.09
CA ASP A 141 -5.88 -6.31 -3.32
C ASP A 141 -7.06 -7.28 -3.12
N CYS A 142 -7.81 -7.11 -2.01
CA CYS A 142 -8.84 -8.06 -1.63
C CYS A 142 -10.04 -8.03 -2.59
N LEU A 143 -10.40 -6.85 -3.08
CA LEU A 143 -11.47 -6.65 -4.06
C LEU A 143 -10.95 -5.83 -5.26
N PRO A 144 -10.13 -6.41 -6.13
CA PRO A 144 -9.60 -5.70 -7.28
C PRO A 144 -10.67 -5.54 -8.37
N THR A 145 -10.79 -4.33 -8.91
CA THR A 145 -11.67 -4.06 -10.07
C THR A 145 -11.02 -4.52 -11.38
N GLU A 146 -11.82 -4.82 -12.39
CA GLU A 146 -11.29 -5.16 -13.73
C GLU A 146 -10.46 -4.03 -14.33
N GLU A 147 -10.89 -2.78 -14.17
CA GLU A 147 -10.15 -1.62 -14.66
C GLU A 147 -8.83 -1.44 -13.91
N GLY A 148 -8.84 -1.59 -12.58
CA GLY A 148 -7.62 -1.53 -11.78
C GLY A 148 -6.62 -2.64 -12.13
N ILE A 149 -7.08 -3.88 -12.32
CA ILE A 149 -6.24 -4.99 -12.80
C ILE A 149 -5.60 -4.67 -14.16
N LYS A 150 -6.38 -4.07 -15.07
CA LYS A 150 -5.88 -3.65 -16.35
C LYS A 150 -4.78 -2.58 -16.23
N ILE A 151 -4.97 -1.60 -15.35
CA ILE A 151 -3.94 -0.59 -15.04
C ILE A 151 -2.70 -1.27 -14.47
N CYS A 152 -2.85 -2.16 -13.49
CA CYS A 152 -1.72 -2.88 -12.90
C CYS A 152 -0.91 -3.65 -13.94
N ARG A 153 -1.59 -4.35 -14.85
CA ARG A 153 -0.93 -5.07 -15.95
C ARG A 153 -0.20 -4.12 -16.92
N ASP A 154 -0.87 -3.07 -17.38
CA ASP A 154 -0.37 -2.19 -18.43
C ASP A 154 0.81 -1.32 -17.94
N TYR A 155 0.85 -1.02 -16.63
CA TYR A 155 1.89 -0.25 -15.96
C TYR A 155 2.87 -1.11 -15.15
N ASN A 156 2.74 -2.44 -15.16
CA ASN A 156 3.57 -3.37 -14.40
C ASN A 156 3.59 -3.08 -12.89
N ILE A 157 2.44 -2.73 -12.33
CA ILE A 157 2.23 -2.54 -10.89
C ILE A 157 2.05 -3.91 -10.24
N GLN A 158 2.74 -4.16 -9.14
CA GLN A 158 2.70 -5.43 -8.41
C GLN A 158 1.46 -5.49 -7.51
N MET A 159 0.93 -6.69 -7.33
CA MET A 159 -0.23 -6.97 -6.48
C MET A 159 0.16 -8.03 -5.42
N PRO A 160 0.84 -7.63 -4.33
CA PRO A 160 1.24 -8.56 -3.27
C PRO A 160 0.05 -8.94 -2.37
N VAL A 161 -0.52 -10.10 -2.62
CA VAL A 161 -1.64 -10.67 -1.87
C VAL A 161 -1.18 -11.54 -0.69
N GLN A 162 -2.00 -11.60 0.36
CA GLN A 162 -1.80 -12.48 1.52
C GLN A 162 -2.68 -13.73 1.39
N SER A 163 -2.17 -14.77 0.75
CA SER A 163 -2.91 -16.02 0.54
C SER A 163 -3.36 -16.70 1.84
N ALA A 164 -2.74 -16.39 2.97
CA ALA A 164 -3.14 -16.89 4.28
C ALA A 164 -4.53 -16.41 4.72
N PHE A 165 -5.01 -15.28 4.22
CA PHE A 165 -6.34 -14.75 4.55
C PHE A 165 -7.47 -15.69 4.16
N ILE A 166 -7.30 -16.47 3.09
CA ILE A 166 -8.28 -17.50 2.68
C ILE A 166 -8.55 -18.54 3.80
N ASN A 167 -7.58 -18.77 4.67
CA ASN A 167 -7.68 -19.73 5.76
C ASN A 167 -8.23 -19.13 7.06
N TRP A 168 -8.43 -17.84 7.14
CA TRP A 168 -9.02 -17.19 8.31
C TRP A 168 -10.54 -17.33 8.22
N LYS A 169 -11.13 -18.02 9.20
CA LYS A 169 -12.56 -18.32 9.21
C LYS A 169 -13.46 -17.08 9.19
N GLN A 170 -12.95 -15.95 9.69
CA GLN A 170 -13.70 -14.69 9.78
C GLN A 170 -13.66 -13.91 8.46
N GLU A 171 -12.54 -13.91 7.75
CA GLU A 171 -12.36 -13.15 6.52
C GLU A 171 -13.34 -13.53 5.41
N PRO A 172 -13.53 -14.85 5.06
CA PRO A 172 -14.49 -15.21 4.02
C PRO A 172 -15.93 -14.79 4.35
N ASP A 173 -16.33 -14.82 5.62
CA ASP A 173 -17.66 -14.41 6.04
C ASP A 173 -17.82 -12.87 5.91
N GLU A 174 -16.75 -12.11 6.09
CA GLU A 174 -16.74 -10.66 5.93
C GLU A 174 -16.73 -10.24 4.46
N TYR A 175 -15.99 -10.94 3.61
CA TYR A 175 -16.04 -10.72 2.16
C TYR A 175 -17.41 -10.98 1.56
N LEU A 176 -18.12 -12.00 2.06
CA LEU A 176 -19.47 -12.34 1.58
C LEU A 176 -20.53 -11.32 2.03
N LYS A 177 -20.21 -10.44 2.96
CA LYS A 177 -21.08 -9.35 3.45
C LYS A 177 -20.77 -7.99 2.83
N SER A 178 -19.75 -7.93 2.01
CA SER A 178 -19.31 -6.68 1.34
C SER A 178 -19.84 -6.57 -0.07
#